data_cfb1be1b5cdd25ec284bf5955e4b7a26
#
_entry.id   cfb1be1b5cdd25ec284bf5955e4b7a26
#
_cell.length_a   1.000
_cell.length_b   1.000
_cell.length_c   1.000
_cell.angle_alpha   90.00
_cell.angle_beta   90.00
_cell.angle_gamma   90.00
#
_symmetry.space_group_name_H-M   'P 1'
#
loop_
_entity.id
_entity.type
_entity.pdbx_description
1 polymer ?
#
loop_
_entity_poly.entity_id
_entity_poly.type
_entity_poly.pdbx_seq_one_letter_code
_entity_poly.pdbx_strand_id
1 'polypeptide(L)'
;FFSSCKKRTLPPDASSENGAQSKTLWAGGILCGIALFAASALQQIGIQYTTVGKAGFITALYIVLVPVCGLFLRKRVQPKVWLAVLIAVAGLYLLCMTDGSFSLQKGDLLVLACALGFTVHILVIDHFSPLVSGIKMSCIQFFTCSILSAVCMVLFETVNFSDLLHAWMPILYAGILSSGVGYTLQ
;
A
#
# COMPACT_ATOMS: atom_id res chain seq x y z
N PHE A 1 -6.59 23.06 -8.70
CA PHE A 1 -7.21 23.30 -10.02
C PHE A 1 -8.59 22.68 -10.01
N PHE A 2 -9.57 23.49 -9.68
CA PHE A 2 -10.99 23.12 -9.73
C PHE A 2 -11.39 22.97 -11.21
N SER A 3 -11.69 21.76 -11.67
CA SER A 3 -12.34 21.53 -12.95
C SER A 3 -13.76 21.05 -12.71
N SER A 4 -14.65 21.95 -12.97
CA SER A 4 -16.05 21.87 -13.35
C SER A 4 -16.74 20.50 -13.20
N CYS A 5 -17.58 20.39 -12.19
CA CYS A 5 -18.58 19.33 -12.05
C CYS A 5 -19.67 19.45 -13.13
N LYS A 6 -19.44 18.83 -14.30
CA LYS A 6 -20.46 18.72 -15.34
C LYS A 6 -21.44 17.63 -14.90
N LYS A 7 -22.64 18.03 -14.49
CA LYS A 7 -23.78 17.13 -14.27
C LYS A 7 -23.98 16.27 -15.53
N ARG A 8 -23.62 15.00 -15.44
CA ARG A 8 -23.90 14.01 -16.49
C ARG A 8 -25.35 13.55 -16.33
N THR A 9 -26.21 13.92 -17.26
CA THR A 9 -27.56 13.36 -17.42
C THR A 9 -27.44 11.87 -17.72
N LEU A 10 -28.06 11.05 -16.88
CA LEU A 10 -28.06 9.59 -16.97
C LEU A 10 -28.82 9.13 -18.25
N PRO A 11 -28.19 8.26 -19.05
CA PRO A 11 -28.90 7.53 -20.11
C PRO A 11 -29.77 6.37 -19.54
N PRO A 12 -30.77 5.84 -20.28
CA PRO A 12 -31.77 4.89 -19.74
C PRO A 12 -31.25 3.46 -19.40
N ASP A 13 -30.01 3.12 -19.55
CA ASP A 13 -29.43 1.79 -19.26
C ASP A 13 -28.59 1.70 -17.95
N ALA A 14 -28.96 2.50 -16.96
CA ALA A 14 -28.20 2.62 -15.70
C ALA A 14 -28.13 1.35 -14.83
N SER A 15 -28.92 0.33 -15.10
CA SER A 15 -28.95 -0.89 -14.27
C SER A 15 -27.86 -1.91 -14.62
N SER A 16 -27.47 -2.02 -15.89
CA SER A 16 -26.40 -2.94 -16.33
C SER A 16 -25.00 -2.35 -16.10
N GLU A 17 -24.82 -1.05 -16.29
CA GLU A 17 -23.57 -0.34 -15.98
C GLU A 17 -23.26 -0.35 -14.48
N ASN A 18 -24.28 -0.15 -13.63
CA ASN A 18 -24.12 -0.22 -12.17
C ASN A 18 -23.68 -1.61 -11.70
N GLY A 19 -24.17 -2.68 -12.32
CA GLY A 19 -23.77 -4.06 -12.01
C GLY A 19 -22.32 -4.37 -12.40
N ALA A 20 -21.88 -3.92 -13.56
CA ALA A 20 -20.50 -4.10 -14.02
C ALA A 20 -19.51 -3.28 -13.21
N GLN A 21 -19.84 -2.03 -12.90
CA GLN A 21 -19.02 -1.15 -12.06
C GLN A 21 -18.90 -1.67 -10.62
N SER A 22 -19.97 -2.25 -10.08
CA SER A 22 -19.95 -2.87 -8.75
C SER A 22 -19.03 -4.10 -8.72
N LYS A 23 -19.07 -4.97 -9.72
CA LYS A 23 -18.16 -6.13 -9.82
C LYS A 23 -16.71 -5.69 -9.93
N THR A 24 -16.40 -4.68 -10.74
CA THR A 24 -15.06 -4.12 -10.89
C THR A 24 -14.56 -3.51 -9.57
N LEU A 25 -15.42 -2.83 -8.82
CA LEU A 25 -15.11 -2.26 -7.53
C LEU A 25 -14.74 -3.34 -6.49
N TRP A 26 -15.54 -4.40 -6.39
CA TRP A 26 -15.27 -5.52 -5.48
C TRP A 26 -14.01 -6.28 -5.87
N ALA A 27 -13.84 -6.59 -7.16
CA ALA A 27 -12.65 -7.29 -7.65
C ALA A 27 -11.38 -6.46 -7.41
N GLY A 28 -11.40 -5.16 -7.73
CA GLY A 28 -10.29 -4.26 -7.47
C GLY A 28 -9.97 -4.13 -5.99
N GLY A 29 -10.96 -3.92 -5.13
CA GLY A 29 -10.78 -3.77 -3.69
C GLY A 29 -10.24 -5.04 -3.03
N ILE A 30 -10.75 -6.22 -3.41
CA ILE A 30 -10.27 -7.51 -2.89
C ILE A 30 -8.83 -7.76 -3.34
N LEU A 31 -8.53 -7.57 -4.62
CA LEU A 31 -7.18 -7.77 -5.14
C LEU A 31 -6.15 -6.83 -4.49
N CYS A 32 -6.52 -5.54 -4.33
CA CYS A 32 -5.71 -4.58 -3.60
C CYS A 32 -5.53 -5.00 -2.13
N GLY A 33 -6.58 -5.48 -1.48
CA GLY A 33 -6.52 -5.93 -0.08
C GLY A 33 -5.62 -7.14 0.13
N ILE A 34 -5.63 -8.10 -0.80
CA ILE A 34 -4.73 -9.27 -0.78
C ILE A 34 -3.28 -8.83 -0.99
N ALA A 35 -3.03 -7.95 -1.97
CA ALA A 35 -1.68 -7.43 -2.23
C ALA A 35 -1.14 -6.64 -1.04
N LEU A 36 -1.98 -5.80 -0.42
CA LEU A 36 -1.65 -5.03 0.78
C LEU A 36 -1.32 -5.96 1.96
N PHE A 37 -2.16 -6.97 2.21
CA PHE A 37 -1.93 -7.95 3.26
C PHE A 37 -0.60 -8.70 3.06
N ALA A 38 -0.34 -9.22 1.86
CA ALA A 38 0.88 -9.95 1.56
C ALA A 38 2.13 -9.07 1.75
N ALA A 39 2.11 -7.83 1.26
CA ALA A 39 3.20 -6.89 1.43
C ALA A 39 3.44 -6.57 2.93
N SER A 40 2.37 -6.28 3.67
CA SER A 40 2.46 -5.96 5.10
C SER A 40 2.93 -7.14 5.94
N ALA A 41 2.48 -8.36 5.65
CA ALA A 41 2.93 -9.57 6.32
C ALA A 41 4.44 -9.81 6.10
N LEU A 42 4.92 -9.68 4.87
CA LEU A 42 6.35 -9.78 4.55
C LEU A 42 7.17 -8.71 5.28
N GLN A 43 6.65 -7.49 5.38
CA GLN A 43 7.29 -6.41 6.13
C GLN A 43 7.40 -6.73 7.62
N GLN A 44 6.31 -7.19 8.23
CA GLN A 44 6.28 -7.52 9.66
C GLN A 44 7.25 -8.66 10.01
N ILE A 45 7.29 -9.71 9.18
CA ILE A 45 8.25 -10.79 9.35
C ILE A 45 9.68 -10.29 9.12
N GLY A 46 9.89 -9.47 8.09
CA GLY A 46 11.21 -8.93 7.74
C GLY A 46 11.81 -8.06 8.82
N ILE A 47 11.00 -7.19 9.46
CA ILE A 47 11.46 -6.29 10.54
C ILE A 47 12.00 -7.08 11.76
N GLN A 48 11.55 -8.30 12.00
CA GLN A 48 12.08 -9.13 13.09
C GLN A 48 13.54 -9.56 12.88
N TYR A 49 14.02 -9.53 11.64
CA TYR A 49 15.36 -9.99 11.24
C TYR A 49 16.25 -8.88 10.69
N THR A 50 15.82 -7.63 10.73
CA THR A 50 16.60 -6.47 10.28
C THR A 50 16.33 -5.25 11.17
N THR A 51 17.08 -4.18 10.99
CA THR A 51 16.83 -2.94 11.74
C THR A 51 15.70 -2.14 11.12
N VAL A 52 14.94 -1.40 11.95
CA VAL A 52 13.82 -0.57 11.50
C VAL A 52 14.26 0.44 10.43
N GLY A 53 15.45 1.03 10.57
CA GLY A 53 16.00 1.96 9.59
C GLY A 53 16.26 1.30 8.24
N LYS A 54 16.90 0.12 8.21
CA LYS A 54 17.11 -0.65 6.98
C LYS A 54 15.79 -1.08 6.36
N ALA A 55 14.85 -1.58 7.17
CA ALA A 55 13.51 -1.96 6.69
C ALA A 55 12.80 -0.78 6.03
N GLY A 56 12.83 0.40 6.65
CA GLY A 56 12.26 1.62 6.08
C GLY A 56 12.90 2.00 4.74
N PHE A 57 14.24 1.96 4.66
CA PHE A 57 14.97 2.24 3.41
C PHE A 57 14.62 1.27 2.29
N ILE A 58 14.68 -0.04 2.57
CA ILE A 58 14.39 -1.06 1.57
C ILE A 58 12.92 -1.01 1.14
N THR A 59 11.99 -0.82 2.09
CA THR A 59 10.57 -0.67 1.74
C THR A 59 10.36 0.51 0.81
N ALA A 60 10.96 1.67 1.13
CA ALA A 60 10.79 2.88 0.32
C ALA A 60 11.39 2.78 -1.10
N LEU A 61 12.15 1.73 -1.42
CA LEU A 61 12.55 1.44 -2.81
C LEU A 61 11.35 1.25 -3.75
N TYR A 62 10.13 0.96 -3.23
CA TYR A 62 8.94 0.95 -4.07
C TYR A 62 8.70 2.28 -4.79
N ILE A 63 9.16 3.41 -4.25
CA ILE A 63 9.11 4.74 -4.89
C ILE A 63 9.85 4.73 -6.23
N VAL A 64 10.94 3.95 -6.32
CA VAL A 64 11.72 3.76 -7.56
C VAL A 64 11.09 2.66 -8.42
N LEU A 65 10.67 1.57 -7.78
CA LEU A 65 10.14 0.40 -8.48
C LEU A 65 8.83 0.70 -9.22
N VAL A 66 7.95 1.52 -8.64
CA VAL A 66 6.66 1.88 -9.27
C VAL A 66 6.85 2.57 -10.63
N PRO A 67 7.63 3.66 -10.78
CA PRO A 67 7.85 4.26 -12.09
C PRO A 67 8.64 3.36 -13.05
N VAL A 68 9.58 2.54 -12.55
CA VAL A 68 10.31 1.56 -13.38
C VAL A 68 9.35 0.51 -13.94
N CYS A 69 8.51 -0.10 -13.09
CA CYS A 69 7.48 -1.04 -13.54
C CYS A 69 6.44 -0.38 -14.45
N GLY A 70 6.08 0.89 -14.16
CA GLY A 70 5.21 1.69 -15.03
C GLY A 70 5.78 1.86 -16.44
N LEU A 71 7.09 2.02 -16.57
CA LEU A 71 7.76 2.09 -17.87
C LEU A 71 7.64 0.77 -18.65
N PHE A 72 7.82 -0.38 -17.97
CA PHE A 72 7.59 -1.70 -18.58
C PHE A 72 6.13 -1.90 -19.02
N LEU A 73 5.18 -1.30 -18.31
CA LEU A 73 3.76 -1.29 -18.68
C LEU A 73 3.42 -0.22 -19.73
N ARG A 74 4.42 0.37 -20.40
CA ARG A 74 4.30 1.44 -21.43
C ARG A 74 3.58 2.71 -20.94
N LYS A 75 3.57 2.97 -19.64
CA LYS A 75 3.07 4.24 -19.09
C LYS A 75 4.14 5.32 -19.26
N ARG A 76 3.72 6.51 -19.69
CA ARG A 76 4.65 7.65 -19.84
C ARG A 76 4.95 8.23 -18.46
N VAL A 77 6.18 8.03 -17.99
CA VAL A 77 6.66 8.63 -16.75
C VAL A 77 7.30 9.99 -17.08
N GLN A 78 6.83 11.05 -16.44
CA GLN A 78 7.39 12.37 -16.65
C GLN A 78 8.84 12.45 -16.12
N PRO A 79 9.77 13.15 -16.81
CA PRO A 79 11.16 13.26 -16.37
C PRO A 79 11.33 13.91 -14.99
N LYS A 80 10.36 14.74 -14.56
CA LYS A 80 10.32 15.32 -13.21
C LYS A 80 10.19 14.26 -12.10
N VAL A 81 9.55 13.13 -12.39
CA VAL A 81 9.41 12.02 -11.45
C VAL A 81 10.77 11.39 -11.15
N TRP A 82 11.64 11.26 -12.15
CA TRP A 82 12.99 10.73 -11.96
C TRP A 82 13.86 11.61 -11.07
N LEU A 83 13.73 12.93 -11.21
CA LEU A 83 14.43 13.88 -10.32
C LEU A 83 13.92 13.74 -8.88
N ALA A 84 12.59 13.64 -8.68
CA ALA A 84 12.01 13.44 -7.37
C ALA A 84 12.44 12.09 -6.75
N VAL A 85 12.53 11.04 -7.55
CA VAL A 85 13.04 9.71 -7.14
C VAL A 85 14.50 9.81 -6.66
N LEU A 86 15.36 10.49 -7.41
CA LEU A 86 16.77 10.67 -7.03
C LEU A 86 16.90 11.43 -5.70
N ILE A 87 16.13 12.49 -5.51
CA ILE A 87 16.14 13.27 -4.26
C ILE A 87 15.61 12.41 -3.10
N ALA A 88 14.53 11.66 -3.31
CA ALA A 88 13.96 10.77 -2.29
C ALA A 88 14.93 9.66 -1.88
N VAL A 89 15.59 9.02 -2.84
CA VAL A 89 16.60 7.96 -2.56
C VAL A 89 17.80 8.54 -1.83
N ALA A 90 18.29 9.71 -2.24
CA ALA A 90 19.41 10.37 -1.56
C ALA A 90 19.05 10.74 -0.12
N GLY A 91 17.87 11.33 0.11
CA GLY A 91 17.39 11.66 1.46
C GLY A 91 17.23 10.42 2.34
N LEU A 92 16.68 9.35 1.78
CA LEU A 92 16.50 8.09 2.48
C LEU A 92 17.83 7.41 2.81
N TYR A 93 18.78 7.44 1.86
CA TYR A 93 20.15 6.95 2.08
C TYR A 93 20.83 7.68 3.25
N LEU A 94 20.77 9.01 3.25
CA LEU A 94 21.33 9.81 4.35
C LEU A 94 20.67 9.49 5.71
N LEU A 95 19.37 9.22 5.72
CA LEU A 95 18.63 8.88 6.93
C LEU A 95 19.03 7.50 7.49
N CYS A 96 19.31 6.53 6.61
CA CYS A 96 19.50 5.13 7.01
C CYS A 96 20.98 4.71 7.17
N MET A 97 21.93 5.51 6.67
CA MET A 97 23.37 5.18 6.71
C MET A 97 24.07 5.58 8.00
N THR A 98 23.35 5.86 9.07
CA THR A 98 23.94 6.27 10.35
C THR A 98 24.81 5.18 11.01
N ASP A 99 24.60 3.90 10.65
CA ASP A 99 25.23 2.76 11.35
C ASP A 99 26.33 2.00 10.57
N GLY A 100 26.75 2.49 9.41
CA GLY A 100 28.02 2.09 8.74
C GLY A 100 28.23 0.64 8.30
N SER A 101 27.33 -0.31 8.53
CA SER A 101 27.50 -1.70 8.14
C SER A 101 26.41 -2.20 7.18
N PHE A 102 26.79 -2.38 5.92
CA PHE A 102 25.97 -2.98 4.87
C PHE A 102 26.14 -4.52 4.89
N SER A 103 25.54 -5.19 5.85
CA SER A 103 25.43 -6.65 5.81
C SER A 103 24.01 -7.02 5.38
N LEU A 104 23.87 -7.72 4.25
CA LEU A 104 22.59 -8.27 3.79
C LEU A 104 22.16 -9.39 4.74
N GLN A 105 21.08 -9.16 5.46
CA GLN A 105 20.45 -10.11 6.35
C GLN A 105 19.24 -10.77 5.67
N LYS A 106 18.81 -11.92 6.21
CA LYS A 106 17.59 -12.60 5.70
C LYS A 106 16.36 -11.69 5.75
N GLY A 107 16.28 -10.81 6.75
CA GLY A 107 15.22 -9.80 6.88
C GLY A 107 15.21 -8.80 5.75
N ASP A 108 16.38 -8.38 5.26
CA ASP A 108 16.48 -7.41 4.16
C ASP A 108 15.87 -7.96 2.86
N LEU A 109 16.03 -9.27 2.61
CA LEU A 109 15.41 -9.93 1.46
C LEU A 109 13.88 -10.00 1.56
N LEU A 110 13.35 -10.26 2.76
CA LEU A 110 11.91 -10.27 3.01
C LEU A 110 11.32 -8.86 2.83
N VAL A 111 12.02 -7.83 3.31
CA VAL A 111 11.59 -6.43 3.13
C VAL A 111 11.71 -5.99 1.67
N LEU A 112 12.67 -6.51 0.92
CA LEU A 112 12.73 -6.26 -0.53
C LEU A 112 11.55 -6.91 -1.25
N ALA A 113 11.18 -8.13 -0.89
CA ALA A 113 9.97 -8.78 -1.41
C ALA A 113 8.70 -7.99 -1.03
N CYS A 114 8.65 -7.42 0.18
CA CYS A 114 7.61 -6.49 0.59
C CYS A 114 7.55 -5.25 -0.32
N ALA A 115 8.68 -4.63 -0.65
CA ALA A 115 8.73 -3.47 -1.54
C ALA A 115 8.19 -3.79 -2.94
N LEU A 116 8.46 -4.99 -3.46
CA LEU A 116 7.84 -5.49 -4.69
C LEU A 116 6.33 -5.69 -4.52
N GLY A 117 5.89 -6.23 -3.38
CA GLY A 117 4.47 -6.38 -3.05
C GLY A 117 3.74 -5.03 -3.03
N PHE A 118 4.31 -4.01 -2.40
CA PHE A 118 3.75 -2.65 -2.42
C PHE A 118 3.75 -2.05 -3.83
N THR A 119 4.78 -2.32 -4.64
CA THR A 119 4.80 -1.90 -6.04
C THR A 119 3.63 -2.48 -6.81
N VAL A 120 3.37 -3.79 -6.67
CA VAL A 120 2.20 -4.45 -7.29
C VAL A 120 0.90 -3.84 -6.77
N HIS A 121 0.77 -3.64 -5.46
CA HIS A 121 -0.40 -3.02 -4.85
C HIS A 121 -0.70 -1.64 -5.46
N ILE A 122 0.31 -0.77 -5.58
CA ILE A 122 0.14 0.57 -6.17
C ILE A 122 -0.24 0.49 -7.64
N LEU A 123 0.36 -0.43 -8.41
CA LEU A 123 0.01 -0.62 -9.83
C LEU A 123 -1.43 -1.13 -10.01
N VAL A 124 -1.92 -1.96 -9.10
CA VAL A 124 -3.31 -2.42 -9.08
C VAL A 124 -4.25 -1.25 -8.77
N ILE A 125 -3.93 -0.42 -7.76
CA ILE A 125 -4.71 0.79 -7.45
C ILE A 125 -4.76 1.71 -8.68
N ASP A 126 -3.63 1.97 -9.31
CA ASP A 126 -3.52 2.85 -10.47
C ASP A 126 -4.33 2.34 -11.68
N HIS A 127 -4.47 1.01 -11.81
CA HIS A 127 -5.31 0.41 -12.83
C HIS A 127 -6.82 0.58 -12.56
N PHE A 128 -7.26 0.37 -11.31
CA PHE A 128 -8.68 0.39 -10.95
C PHE A 128 -9.20 1.78 -10.56
N SER A 129 -8.37 2.66 -10.06
CA SER A 129 -8.74 4.01 -9.59
C SER A 129 -9.52 4.85 -10.61
N PRO A 130 -9.20 4.83 -11.95
CA PRO A 130 -9.99 5.55 -12.94
C PRO A 130 -11.39 4.97 -13.19
N LEU A 131 -11.58 3.68 -12.84
CA LEU A 131 -12.80 2.93 -13.16
C LEU A 131 -13.84 2.97 -12.04
N VAL A 132 -13.39 3.22 -10.78
CA VAL A 132 -14.24 3.13 -9.60
C VAL A 132 -13.95 4.27 -8.61
N SER A 133 -14.83 4.47 -7.63
CA SER A 133 -14.58 5.43 -6.56
C SER A 133 -13.44 4.96 -5.66
N GLY A 134 -12.34 5.74 -5.58
CA GLY A 134 -11.16 5.42 -4.78
C GLY A 134 -11.49 5.17 -3.31
N ILE A 135 -12.36 5.99 -2.71
CA ILE A 135 -12.76 5.85 -1.30
C ILE A 135 -13.46 4.51 -1.05
N LYS A 136 -14.40 4.11 -1.93
CA LYS A 136 -15.10 2.83 -1.79
C LYS A 136 -14.13 1.64 -1.96
N MET A 137 -13.21 1.75 -2.91
CA MET A 137 -12.17 0.73 -3.13
C MET A 137 -11.25 0.62 -1.92
N SER A 138 -10.84 1.75 -1.31
CA SER A 138 -10.02 1.77 -0.09
C SER A 138 -10.73 1.11 1.09
N CYS A 139 -12.03 1.33 1.28
CA CYS A 139 -12.81 0.65 2.33
C CYS A 139 -12.80 -0.88 2.14
N ILE A 140 -13.03 -1.35 0.91
CA ILE A 140 -13.04 -2.79 0.62
C ILE A 140 -11.64 -3.41 0.81
N GLN A 141 -10.58 -2.73 0.36
CA GLN A 141 -9.22 -3.25 0.52
C GLN A 141 -8.81 -3.36 1.99
N PHE A 142 -9.12 -2.36 2.82
CA PHE A 142 -8.82 -2.42 4.25
C PHE A 142 -9.65 -3.48 4.96
N PHE A 143 -10.92 -3.62 4.60
CA PHE A 143 -11.77 -4.67 5.15
C PHE A 143 -11.23 -6.05 4.80
N THR A 144 -10.84 -6.28 3.55
CA THR A 144 -10.22 -7.54 3.09
C THR A 144 -8.90 -7.81 3.82
N CYS A 145 -8.03 -6.80 3.91
CA CYS A 145 -6.75 -6.91 4.63
C CYS A 145 -6.98 -7.23 6.12
N SER A 146 -7.95 -6.58 6.76
CA SER A 146 -8.31 -6.82 8.16
C SER A 146 -8.79 -8.24 8.41
N ILE A 147 -9.66 -8.78 7.54
CA ILE A 147 -10.13 -10.17 7.66
C ILE A 147 -8.96 -11.14 7.52
N LEU A 148 -8.10 -10.97 6.52
CA LEU A 148 -6.94 -11.85 6.32
C LEU A 148 -5.98 -11.78 7.50
N SER A 149 -5.71 -10.58 8.03
CA SER A 149 -4.87 -10.39 9.22
C SER A 149 -5.48 -11.04 10.46
N ALA A 150 -6.79 -10.91 10.66
CA ALA A 150 -7.49 -11.54 11.79
C ALA A 150 -7.44 -13.08 11.71
N VAL A 151 -7.62 -13.64 10.51
CA VAL A 151 -7.49 -15.09 10.30
C VAL A 151 -6.08 -15.55 10.60
N CYS A 152 -5.05 -14.86 10.11
CA CYS A 152 -3.66 -15.21 10.40
C CYS A 152 -3.33 -15.08 11.88
N MET A 153 -3.81 -14.05 12.56
CA MET A 153 -3.64 -13.86 14.00
C MET A 153 -4.19 -15.05 14.78
N VAL A 154 -5.41 -15.49 14.48
CA VAL A 154 -6.05 -16.61 15.17
C VAL A 154 -5.33 -17.94 14.91
N LEU A 155 -4.76 -18.11 13.70
CA LEU A 155 -4.12 -19.39 13.32
C LEU A 155 -2.67 -19.50 13.78
N PHE A 156 -1.94 -18.38 13.89
CA PHE A 156 -0.48 -18.39 14.08
C PHE A 156 0.00 -17.71 15.37
N GLU A 157 -0.86 -16.93 16.03
CA GLU A 157 -0.46 -16.16 17.21
C GLU A 157 -1.28 -16.54 18.44
N THR A 158 -0.61 -16.62 19.60
CA THR A 158 -1.28 -16.70 20.90
C THR A 158 -1.54 -15.28 21.41
N VAL A 159 -2.76 -14.79 21.24
CA VAL A 159 -3.13 -13.42 21.58
C VAL A 159 -3.31 -13.26 23.08
N ASN A 160 -2.47 -12.44 23.72
CA ASN A 160 -2.67 -11.94 25.07
C ASN A 160 -3.50 -10.66 25.04
N PHE A 161 -4.71 -10.71 25.54
CA PHE A 161 -5.60 -9.54 25.61
C PHE A 161 -5.01 -8.38 26.42
N SER A 162 -4.17 -8.67 27.40
CA SER A 162 -3.48 -7.65 28.19
C SER A 162 -2.54 -6.80 27.34
N ASP A 163 -1.76 -7.44 26.47
CA ASP A 163 -0.80 -6.75 25.59
C ASP A 163 -1.53 -5.90 24.55
N LEU A 164 -2.68 -6.37 24.05
CA LEU A 164 -3.55 -5.63 23.14
C LEU A 164 -4.12 -4.36 23.79
N LEU A 165 -4.54 -4.46 25.06
CA LEU A 165 -5.00 -3.32 25.83
C LEU A 165 -3.89 -2.29 26.12
N HIS A 166 -2.67 -2.72 26.34
CA HIS A 166 -1.53 -1.79 26.48
C HIS A 166 -1.13 -1.11 25.18
N ALA A 167 -1.38 -1.74 24.03
CA ALA A 167 -1.07 -1.21 22.69
C ALA A 167 -2.22 -0.39 22.05
N TRP A 168 -3.30 -0.06 22.80
CA TRP A 168 -4.46 0.63 22.24
C TRP A 168 -4.14 1.98 21.57
N MET A 169 -3.25 2.77 22.16
CA MET A 169 -2.84 4.08 21.61
C MET A 169 -2.14 3.97 20.24
N PRO A 170 -1.05 3.18 20.08
CA PRO A 170 -0.46 2.95 18.75
C PRO A 170 -1.44 2.38 17.72
N ILE A 171 -2.35 1.49 18.14
CA ILE A 171 -3.36 0.90 17.26
C ILE A 171 -4.34 1.96 16.76
N LEU A 172 -4.87 2.82 17.65
CA LEU A 172 -5.74 3.93 17.25
C LEU A 172 -5.03 4.93 16.34
N TYR A 173 -3.79 5.27 16.67
CA TYR A 173 -2.98 6.16 15.83
C TYR A 173 -2.80 5.60 14.42
N ALA A 174 -2.38 4.35 14.29
CA ALA A 174 -2.18 3.68 13.02
C ALA A 174 -3.51 3.52 12.24
N GLY A 175 -4.60 3.15 12.91
CA GLY A 175 -5.91 2.94 12.28
C GLY A 175 -6.56 4.25 11.83
N ILE A 176 -6.65 5.24 12.69
CA ILE A 176 -7.39 6.48 12.40
C ILE A 176 -6.54 7.46 11.61
N LEU A 177 -5.34 7.80 12.08
CA LEU A 177 -4.51 8.84 11.46
C LEU A 177 -3.76 8.32 10.25
N SER A 178 -3.06 7.20 10.36
CA SER A 178 -2.25 6.70 9.25
C SER A 178 -3.11 6.10 8.15
N SER A 179 -4.02 5.18 8.48
CA SER A 179 -4.85 4.52 7.47
C SER A 179 -6.10 5.31 7.12
N GLY A 180 -6.83 5.84 8.08
CA GLY A 180 -8.08 6.58 7.83
C GLY A 180 -7.84 7.91 7.12
N VAL A 181 -7.12 8.83 7.76
CA VAL A 181 -6.87 10.17 7.21
C VAL A 181 -5.86 10.14 6.08
N GLY A 182 -4.75 9.39 6.21
CA GLY A 182 -3.71 9.31 5.21
C GLY A 182 -4.22 8.87 3.84
N TYR A 183 -5.00 7.79 3.79
CA TYR A 183 -5.54 7.27 2.51
C TYR A 183 -6.74 8.05 1.96
N THR A 184 -7.45 8.83 2.78
CA THR A 184 -8.52 9.71 2.26
C THR A 184 -7.98 10.99 1.65
N LEU A 185 -6.76 11.40 2.00
CA LEU A 185 -6.08 12.57 1.45
C LEU A 185 -5.24 12.25 0.19
N GLN A 186 -5.00 10.97 -0.11
CA GLN A 186 -4.33 10.50 -1.32
C GLN A 186 -5.29 10.43 -2.53
#